data_120837fe3147b9bf5d851a98962b38f3
#
_entry.id   120837fe3147b9bf5d851a98962b38f3
#
_cell.length_a   1.000
_cell.length_b   1.000
_cell.length_c   1.000
_cell.angle_alpha   90.00
_cell.angle_beta   90.00
_cell.angle_gamma   90.00
#
_symmetry.space_group_name_H-M   'P 1'
#
loop_
_entity.id
_entity.type
_entity.pdbx_description
1 polymer ?
#
loop_
_entity_poly.entity_id
_entity_poly.type
_entity_poly.pdbx_seq_one_letter_code
_entity_poly.pdbx_strand_id
1 'polypeptide(L)'
;IAAGATAEVGDLPTPESFENIEGKGVQGAVEGRAVLAGRETLLAEWSQHLDEDLRMAKQAAEQQGKTAISVGWDGQARGVLVVSDQVKPTSAQAIEQFKHLGLTPVLLTGDNQAVAEQVAAEVGIERVIAEVLPKDKVDVVARLQAEGKVVAMVGDGVNDAPALAQANLGL
;
A
#
# COMPACT_ATOMS: atom_id res chain seq x y z
N ILE A 1 -2.49 -2.49 -11.30
CA ILE A 1 -3.22 -1.40 -12.00
C ILE A 1 -3.57 -1.86 -13.41
N ALA A 2 -2.60 -2.24 -14.25
CA ALA A 2 -2.86 -2.62 -15.65
C ALA A 2 -3.89 -3.76 -15.78
N ALA A 3 -3.76 -4.83 -15.00
CA ALA A 3 -4.69 -5.97 -15.05
C ALA A 3 -6.14 -5.57 -14.69
N GLY A 4 -6.33 -4.68 -13.71
CA GLY A 4 -7.65 -4.17 -13.35
C GLY A 4 -8.27 -3.31 -14.45
N ALA A 5 -7.48 -2.39 -15.03
CA ALA A 5 -7.95 -1.53 -16.12
C ALA A 5 -8.30 -2.35 -17.37
N THR A 6 -7.50 -3.34 -17.73
CA THR A 6 -7.78 -4.22 -18.89
C THR A 6 -9.07 -5.03 -18.68
N ALA A 7 -9.39 -5.43 -17.43
CA ALA A 7 -10.64 -6.13 -17.14
C ALA A 7 -11.89 -5.27 -17.37
N GLU A 8 -11.77 -3.95 -17.17
CA GLU A 8 -12.90 -3.01 -17.32
C GLU A 8 -13.05 -2.43 -18.72
N VAL A 9 -11.94 -2.11 -19.39
CA VAL A 9 -11.96 -1.35 -20.66
C VAL A 9 -11.41 -2.12 -21.87
N GLY A 10 -10.96 -3.37 -21.69
CA GLY A 10 -10.35 -4.18 -22.74
C GLY A 10 -8.88 -3.82 -23.00
N ASP A 11 -8.45 -3.93 -24.26
CA ASP A 11 -7.05 -3.68 -24.62
C ASP A 11 -6.69 -2.21 -24.40
N LEU A 12 -5.58 -2.01 -23.68
CA LEU A 12 -5.04 -0.68 -23.41
C LEU A 12 -4.11 -0.25 -24.55
N PRO A 13 -4.14 1.03 -24.98
CA PRO A 13 -3.21 1.54 -25.97
C PRO A 13 -1.77 1.46 -25.46
N THR A 14 -0.86 1.10 -26.36
CA THR A 14 0.58 1.07 -26.05
C THR A 14 1.12 2.50 -26.04
N PRO A 15 1.85 2.92 -25.00
CA PRO A 15 2.47 4.24 -24.98
C PRO A 15 3.53 4.37 -26.09
N GLU A 16 3.55 5.50 -26.77
CA GLU A 16 4.54 5.86 -27.80
C GLU A 16 5.88 6.22 -27.16
N SER A 17 5.84 6.80 -25.95
CA SER A 17 7.01 7.10 -25.13
C SER A 17 6.67 6.90 -23.66
N PHE A 18 7.69 6.61 -22.86
CA PHE A 18 7.56 6.46 -21.42
C PHE A 18 8.86 6.88 -20.73
N GLU A 19 8.75 7.73 -19.73
CA GLU A 19 9.86 8.18 -18.91
C GLU A 19 9.48 8.18 -17.43
N ASN A 20 10.35 7.66 -16.59
CA ASN A 20 10.21 7.70 -15.15
C ASN A 20 10.90 8.96 -14.58
N ILE A 21 10.15 9.78 -13.87
CA ILE A 21 10.69 10.97 -13.17
C ILE A 21 10.86 10.59 -11.71
N GLU A 22 12.10 10.40 -11.32
CA GLU A 22 12.47 9.88 -10.00
C GLU A 22 11.79 10.68 -8.87
N GLY A 23 11.11 9.96 -7.97
CA GLY A 23 10.42 10.51 -6.82
C GLY A 23 9.16 11.32 -7.11
N LYS A 24 8.79 11.54 -8.40
CA LYS A 24 7.62 12.35 -8.78
C LYS A 24 6.53 11.57 -9.51
N GLY A 25 6.90 10.63 -10.38
CA GLY A 25 5.94 9.87 -11.17
C GLY A 25 6.47 9.52 -12.55
N VAL A 26 5.60 9.46 -13.53
CA VAL A 26 5.92 9.08 -14.91
C VAL A 26 5.30 10.07 -15.90
N GLN A 27 5.93 10.20 -17.05
CA GLN A 27 5.40 10.91 -18.21
C GLN A 27 5.50 10.05 -19.47
N GLY A 28 4.63 10.30 -20.43
CA GLY A 28 4.67 9.58 -21.69
C GLY A 28 3.71 10.13 -22.70
N ALA A 29 3.78 9.61 -23.92
CA ALA A 29 2.83 9.91 -24.98
C ALA A 29 1.91 8.69 -25.22
N VAL A 30 0.61 8.93 -25.27
CA VAL A 30 -0.41 7.92 -25.55
C VAL A 30 -1.41 8.54 -26.53
N GLU A 31 -1.56 7.92 -27.69
CA GLU A 31 -2.43 8.41 -28.78
C GLU A 31 -2.17 9.89 -29.13
N GLY A 32 -0.87 10.26 -29.20
CA GLY A 32 -0.41 11.62 -29.53
C GLY A 32 -0.62 12.65 -28.41
N ARG A 33 -1.02 12.25 -27.20
CA ARG A 33 -1.21 13.13 -26.04
C ARG A 33 -0.09 12.95 -25.02
N ALA A 34 0.44 14.06 -24.52
CA ALA A 34 1.37 14.02 -23.39
C ALA A 34 0.60 13.77 -22.10
N VAL A 35 0.82 12.61 -21.48
CA VAL A 35 0.18 12.15 -20.25
C VAL A 35 1.18 12.20 -19.10
N LEU A 36 0.75 12.76 -17.99
CA LEU A 36 1.48 12.76 -16.71
C LEU A 36 0.72 11.92 -15.70
N ALA A 37 1.42 11.10 -14.93
CA ALA A 37 0.83 10.37 -13.82
C ALA A 37 1.82 10.33 -12.64
N GLY A 38 1.42 10.89 -11.49
CA GLY A 38 2.32 10.98 -10.36
C GLY A 38 1.82 11.88 -9.23
N ARG A 39 2.78 12.42 -8.51
CA ARG A 39 2.50 13.40 -7.45
C ARG A 39 1.95 14.69 -8.05
N GLU A 40 1.14 15.39 -7.28
CA GLU A 40 0.57 16.68 -7.69
C GLU A 40 1.65 17.71 -8.07
N THR A 41 2.82 17.63 -7.44
CA THR A 41 3.97 18.46 -7.78
C THR A 41 4.46 18.28 -9.22
N LEU A 42 4.40 17.05 -9.76
CA LEU A 42 4.73 16.78 -11.16
C LEU A 42 3.74 17.48 -12.10
N LEU A 43 2.44 17.36 -11.84
CA LEU A 43 1.42 18.00 -12.65
C LEU A 43 1.53 19.53 -12.59
N ALA A 44 1.82 20.09 -11.41
CA ALA A 44 2.00 21.53 -11.20
C ALA A 44 3.18 22.10 -12.00
N GLU A 45 4.28 21.36 -12.16
CA GLU A 45 5.42 21.75 -13.01
C GLU A 45 5.02 21.93 -14.48
N TRP A 46 3.95 21.25 -14.91
CA TRP A 46 3.36 21.36 -16.24
C TRP A 46 2.11 22.25 -16.26
N SER A 47 1.92 23.06 -15.22
CA SER A 47 0.77 23.98 -15.05
C SER A 47 -0.59 23.25 -15.06
N GLN A 48 -0.61 21.97 -14.72
CA GLN A 48 -1.82 21.15 -14.57
C GLN A 48 -2.17 21.07 -13.09
N HIS A 49 -3.30 21.66 -12.70
CA HIS A 49 -3.74 21.71 -11.32
C HIS A 49 -5.03 20.91 -11.14
N LEU A 50 -5.14 20.22 -10.01
CA LEU A 50 -6.36 19.55 -9.63
C LEU A 50 -7.45 20.59 -9.33
N ASP A 51 -8.64 20.37 -9.84
CA ASP A 51 -9.83 21.09 -9.37
C ASP A 51 -10.20 20.65 -7.95
N GLU A 52 -11.24 21.28 -7.39
CA GLU A 52 -11.63 21.03 -6.00
C GLU A 52 -12.13 19.60 -5.80
N ASP A 53 -12.88 19.05 -6.75
CA ASP A 53 -13.45 17.71 -6.67
C ASP A 53 -12.35 16.65 -6.67
N LEU A 54 -11.37 16.77 -7.59
CA LEU A 54 -10.22 15.87 -7.66
C LEU A 54 -9.33 15.99 -6.41
N ARG A 55 -9.17 17.21 -5.87
CA ARG A 55 -8.41 17.43 -4.65
C ARG A 55 -9.07 16.77 -3.45
N MET A 56 -10.40 16.92 -3.30
CA MET A 56 -11.16 16.24 -2.24
C MET A 56 -11.09 14.72 -2.38
N ALA A 57 -11.25 14.19 -3.58
CA ALA A 57 -11.14 12.74 -3.84
C ALA A 57 -9.76 12.20 -3.48
N LYS A 58 -8.69 12.91 -3.87
CA LYS A 58 -7.31 12.59 -3.52
C LYS A 58 -7.13 12.56 -2.00
N GLN A 59 -7.53 13.61 -1.32
CA GLN A 59 -7.39 13.75 0.12
C GLN A 59 -8.18 12.65 0.88
N ALA A 60 -9.40 12.35 0.43
CA ALA A 60 -10.20 11.28 1.03
C ALA A 60 -9.52 9.90 0.89
N ALA A 61 -8.88 9.62 -0.25
CA ALA A 61 -8.13 8.38 -0.45
C ALA A 61 -6.89 8.32 0.45
N GLU A 62 -6.13 9.42 0.54
CA GLU A 62 -4.94 9.51 1.40
C GLU A 62 -5.27 9.39 2.89
N GLN A 63 -6.41 9.94 3.34
CA GLN A 63 -6.90 9.78 4.72
C GLN A 63 -7.27 8.32 5.05
N GLN A 64 -7.60 7.53 4.03
CA GLN A 64 -7.82 6.08 4.16
C GLN A 64 -6.53 5.27 4.03
N GLY A 65 -5.35 5.90 4.01
CA GLY A 65 -4.05 5.24 3.85
C GLY A 65 -3.78 4.69 2.45
N LYS A 66 -4.58 5.08 1.46
CA LYS A 66 -4.40 4.66 0.07
C LYS A 66 -3.43 5.58 -0.65
N THR A 67 -2.75 5.07 -1.67
CA THR A 67 -1.90 5.90 -2.53
C THR A 67 -2.74 6.52 -3.62
N ALA A 68 -2.74 7.85 -3.69
CA ALA A 68 -3.47 8.60 -4.71
C ALA A 68 -2.48 9.20 -5.73
N ILE A 69 -2.63 8.83 -6.99
CA ILE A 69 -1.81 9.25 -8.12
C ILE A 69 -2.64 10.20 -8.97
N SER A 70 -2.18 11.45 -9.13
CA SER A 70 -2.83 12.43 -10.00
C SER A 70 -2.46 12.13 -11.45
N VAL A 71 -3.43 12.25 -12.35
CA VAL A 71 -3.25 12.02 -13.80
C VAL A 71 -3.75 13.23 -14.56
N GLY A 72 -2.97 13.64 -15.57
CA GLY A 72 -3.34 14.78 -16.41
C GLY A 72 -2.79 14.69 -17.82
N TRP A 73 -3.50 15.34 -18.76
CA TRP A 73 -3.12 15.53 -20.15
C TRP A 73 -3.84 16.74 -20.74
N ASP A 74 -3.37 17.23 -21.88
CA ASP A 74 -3.90 18.41 -22.56
C ASP A 74 -4.02 19.65 -21.64
N GLY A 75 -3.01 19.88 -20.80
CA GLY A 75 -2.93 21.04 -19.91
C GLY A 75 -3.86 21.00 -18.68
N GLN A 76 -4.51 19.88 -18.39
CA GLN A 76 -5.44 19.76 -17.27
C GLN A 76 -5.22 18.45 -16.49
N ALA A 77 -5.35 18.53 -15.17
CA ALA A 77 -5.55 17.34 -14.36
C ALA A 77 -6.94 16.75 -14.68
N ARG A 78 -6.99 15.44 -14.89
CA ARG A 78 -8.18 14.74 -15.40
C ARG A 78 -8.73 13.71 -14.44
N GLY A 79 -7.90 13.26 -13.49
CA GLY A 79 -8.35 12.24 -12.57
C GLY A 79 -7.33 11.93 -11.48
N VAL A 80 -7.78 11.11 -10.54
CA VAL A 80 -6.96 10.53 -9.50
C VAL A 80 -7.11 9.02 -9.54
N LEU A 81 -5.99 8.32 -9.74
CA LEU A 81 -5.93 6.88 -9.62
C LEU A 81 -5.64 6.54 -8.16
N VAL A 82 -6.53 5.79 -7.55
CA VAL A 82 -6.35 5.31 -6.18
C VAL A 82 -5.82 3.88 -6.22
N VAL A 83 -4.65 3.68 -5.64
CA VAL A 83 -4.01 2.37 -5.50
C VAL A 83 -4.00 2.00 -4.03
N SER A 84 -4.48 0.83 -3.73
CA SER A 84 -4.38 0.24 -2.39
C SER A 84 -3.92 -1.19 -2.50
N ASP A 85 -3.14 -1.64 -1.54
CA ASP A 85 -2.86 -3.05 -1.39
C ASP A 85 -4.16 -3.76 -1.02
N GLN A 86 -4.46 -4.83 -1.75
CA GLN A 86 -5.59 -5.68 -1.42
C GLN A 86 -5.11 -6.85 -0.57
N VAL A 87 -5.86 -7.13 0.47
CA VAL A 87 -5.68 -8.36 1.23
C VAL A 87 -5.94 -9.55 0.30
N LYS A 88 -5.03 -10.50 0.28
CA LYS A 88 -5.21 -11.71 -0.54
C LYS A 88 -6.45 -12.47 -0.04
N PRO A 89 -7.30 -12.99 -0.94
CA PRO A 89 -8.51 -13.72 -0.54
C PRO A 89 -8.23 -14.91 0.40
N THR A 90 -7.01 -15.47 0.33
CA THR A 90 -6.59 -16.59 1.19
C THR A 90 -6.12 -16.16 2.57
N SER A 91 -5.92 -14.86 2.83
CA SER A 91 -5.37 -14.39 4.11
C SER A 91 -6.31 -14.64 5.28
N ALA A 92 -7.59 -14.35 5.14
CA ALA A 92 -8.57 -14.61 6.20
C ALA A 92 -8.64 -16.10 6.56
N GLN A 93 -8.63 -16.98 5.55
CA GLN A 93 -8.61 -18.42 5.76
C GLN A 93 -7.34 -18.88 6.49
N ALA A 94 -6.17 -18.34 6.15
CA ALA A 94 -4.92 -18.67 6.82
C ALA A 94 -4.93 -18.22 8.29
N ILE A 95 -5.46 -17.02 8.58
CA ILE A 95 -5.59 -16.52 9.95
C ILE A 95 -6.54 -17.40 10.77
N GLU A 96 -7.65 -17.85 10.19
CA GLU A 96 -8.57 -18.77 10.84
C GLU A 96 -7.88 -20.10 11.16
N GLN A 97 -7.11 -20.66 10.24
CA GLN A 97 -6.33 -21.88 10.47
C GLN A 97 -5.32 -21.71 11.61
N PHE A 98 -4.61 -20.56 11.69
CA PHE A 98 -3.71 -20.28 12.80
C PHE A 98 -4.45 -20.27 14.15
N LYS A 99 -5.64 -19.65 14.21
CA LYS A 99 -6.47 -19.67 15.43
C LYS A 99 -6.89 -21.09 15.82
N HIS A 100 -7.28 -21.93 14.86
CA HIS A 100 -7.60 -23.33 15.12
C HIS A 100 -6.42 -24.16 15.65
N LEU A 101 -5.19 -23.79 15.27
CA LEU A 101 -3.97 -24.39 15.79
C LEU A 101 -3.57 -23.84 17.18
N GLY A 102 -4.40 -22.99 17.78
CA GLY A 102 -4.14 -22.38 19.09
C GLY A 102 -3.14 -21.21 19.06
N LEU A 103 -2.83 -20.70 17.85
CA LEU A 103 -1.97 -19.53 17.70
C LEU A 103 -2.79 -18.24 17.87
N THR A 104 -2.15 -17.18 18.35
CA THR A 104 -2.76 -15.85 18.46
C THR A 104 -2.14 -14.95 17.39
N PRO A 105 -2.83 -14.69 16.27
CA PRO A 105 -2.34 -13.80 15.23
C PRO A 105 -2.25 -12.35 15.73
N VAL A 106 -1.17 -11.66 15.36
CA VAL A 106 -0.93 -10.24 15.66
C VAL A 106 -0.53 -9.55 14.36
N LEU A 107 -1.21 -8.46 13.99
CA LEU A 107 -0.79 -7.62 12.88
C LEU A 107 0.24 -6.60 13.38
N LEU A 108 1.45 -6.65 12.82
CA LEU A 108 2.54 -5.73 13.11
C LEU A 108 2.91 -4.96 11.84
N THR A 109 2.60 -3.67 11.79
CA THR A 109 2.74 -2.86 10.58
C THR A 109 3.26 -1.46 10.86
N GLY A 110 3.88 -0.84 9.83
CA GLY A 110 4.24 0.57 9.83
C GLY A 110 3.11 1.50 9.37
N ASP A 111 1.99 0.96 8.90
CA ASP A 111 0.82 1.73 8.49
C ASP A 111 0.18 2.44 9.68
N ASN A 112 -0.63 3.48 9.40
CA ASN A 112 -1.39 4.16 10.44
C ASN A 112 -2.43 3.23 11.09
N GLN A 113 -2.83 3.58 12.31
CA GLN A 113 -3.73 2.77 13.13
C GLN A 113 -5.05 2.43 12.43
N ALA A 114 -5.68 3.39 11.75
CA ALA A 114 -6.98 3.19 11.09
C ALA A 114 -6.91 2.18 9.94
N VAL A 115 -5.86 2.25 9.11
CA VAL A 115 -5.62 1.30 8.01
C VAL A 115 -5.32 -0.09 8.56
N ALA A 116 -4.47 -0.18 9.58
CA ALA A 116 -4.12 -1.45 10.20
C ALA A 116 -5.34 -2.14 10.84
N GLU A 117 -6.21 -1.39 11.52
CA GLU A 117 -7.46 -1.92 12.08
C GLU A 117 -8.44 -2.41 11.01
N GLN A 118 -8.54 -1.68 9.88
CA GLN A 118 -9.37 -2.11 8.75
C GLN A 118 -8.87 -3.44 8.18
N VAL A 119 -7.57 -3.55 7.90
CA VAL A 119 -6.96 -4.80 7.40
C VAL A 119 -7.13 -5.94 8.41
N ALA A 120 -6.89 -5.68 9.69
CA ALA A 120 -7.04 -6.67 10.75
C ALA A 120 -8.48 -7.19 10.84
N ALA A 121 -9.47 -6.30 10.77
CA ALA A 121 -10.89 -6.67 10.76
C ALA A 121 -11.25 -7.54 9.54
N GLU A 122 -10.73 -7.20 8.35
CA GLU A 122 -10.96 -7.94 7.11
C GLU A 122 -10.44 -9.38 7.19
N VAL A 123 -9.26 -9.59 7.82
CA VAL A 123 -8.65 -10.93 7.95
C VAL A 123 -9.00 -11.62 9.27
N GLY A 124 -9.70 -10.96 10.18
CA GLY A 124 -10.09 -11.52 11.46
C GLY A 124 -8.97 -11.52 12.52
N ILE A 125 -8.03 -10.59 12.48
CA ILE A 125 -7.00 -10.39 13.52
C ILE A 125 -7.54 -9.40 14.56
N GLU A 126 -7.42 -9.75 15.85
CA GLU A 126 -7.92 -8.92 16.95
C GLU A 126 -6.85 -7.98 17.54
N ARG A 127 -5.59 -8.40 17.47
CA ARG A 127 -4.47 -7.63 18.03
C ARG A 127 -3.69 -6.92 16.95
N VAL A 128 -3.68 -5.59 16.99
CA VAL A 128 -2.97 -4.72 16.05
C VAL A 128 -1.89 -3.95 16.78
N ILE A 129 -0.70 -3.85 16.18
CA ILE A 129 0.41 -2.99 16.59
C ILE A 129 0.83 -2.23 15.35
N ALA A 130 0.31 -1.00 15.22
CA ALA A 130 0.49 -0.13 14.08
C ALA A 130 1.58 0.94 14.32
N GLU A 131 1.91 1.70 13.29
CA GLU A 131 2.86 2.83 13.33
C GLU A 131 4.26 2.46 13.81
N VAL A 132 4.65 1.20 13.61
CA VAL A 132 5.94 0.68 14.06
C VAL A 132 6.99 0.88 12.98
N LEU A 133 8.06 1.61 13.29
CA LEU A 133 9.18 1.76 12.36
C LEU A 133 9.89 0.41 12.14
N PRO A 134 10.49 0.17 10.97
CA PRO A 134 11.17 -1.09 10.68
C PRO A 134 12.20 -1.51 11.75
N LYS A 135 12.97 -0.55 12.27
CA LYS A 135 13.96 -0.78 13.34
C LYS A 135 13.35 -1.19 14.68
N ASP A 136 12.10 -0.76 14.95
CA ASP A 136 11.43 -0.97 16.23
C ASP A 136 10.60 -2.27 16.25
N LYS A 137 10.41 -2.92 15.10
CA LYS A 137 9.72 -4.23 15.02
C LYS A 137 10.43 -5.31 15.82
N VAL A 138 11.76 -5.28 15.89
CA VAL A 138 12.56 -6.21 16.71
C VAL A 138 12.23 -6.07 18.18
N ASP A 139 12.02 -4.85 18.67
CA ASP A 139 11.70 -4.59 20.09
C ASP A 139 10.30 -5.12 20.44
N VAL A 140 9.35 -5.06 19.49
CA VAL A 140 8.02 -5.67 19.68
C VAL A 140 8.14 -7.18 19.85
N VAL A 141 8.93 -7.85 19.01
CA VAL A 141 9.16 -9.31 19.13
C VAL A 141 9.82 -9.62 20.47
N ALA A 142 10.88 -8.91 20.84
CA ALA A 142 11.60 -9.11 22.10
C ALA A 142 10.68 -8.91 23.32
N ARG A 143 9.79 -7.91 23.28
CA ARG A 143 8.80 -7.67 24.35
C ARG A 143 7.82 -8.83 24.49
N LEU A 144 7.29 -9.35 23.37
CA LEU A 144 6.40 -10.52 23.40
C LEU A 144 7.10 -11.76 23.98
N GLN A 145 8.37 -11.95 23.64
CA GLN A 145 9.20 -13.04 24.21
C GLN A 145 9.43 -12.85 25.72
N ALA A 146 9.68 -11.61 26.16
CA ALA A 146 9.83 -11.29 27.59
C ALA A 146 8.52 -11.53 28.39
N GLU A 147 7.36 -11.43 27.74
CA GLU A 147 6.06 -11.82 28.27
C GLU A 147 5.87 -13.36 28.34
N GLY A 148 6.88 -14.14 27.98
CA GLY A 148 6.83 -15.61 27.98
C GLY A 148 6.15 -16.21 26.75
N LYS A 149 5.98 -15.44 25.66
CA LYS A 149 5.39 -15.94 24.40
C LYS A 149 6.46 -16.57 23.52
N VAL A 150 6.07 -17.63 22.82
CA VAL A 150 6.83 -18.16 21.67
C VAL A 150 6.34 -17.44 20.43
N VAL A 151 7.23 -16.71 19.77
CA VAL A 151 6.88 -15.82 18.68
C VAL A 151 7.33 -16.40 17.34
N ALA A 152 6.39 -16.59 16.42
CA ALA A 152 6.66 -16.77 14.99
C ALA A 152 6.46 -15.42 14.29
N MET A 153 7.46 -14.97 13.53
CA MET A 153 7.40 -13.75 12.72
C MET A 153 7.33 -14.14 11.25
N VAL A 154 6.36 -13.55 10.55
CA VAL A 154 6.21 -13.69 9.09
C VAL A 154 6.42 -12.30 8.47
N GLY A 155 7.28 -12.20 7.48
CA GLY A 155 7.61 -10.93 6.82
C GLY A 155 8.17 -11.14 5.41
N ASP A 156 8.28 -10.06 4.63
CA ASP A 156 8.83 -10.09 3.26
C ASP A 156 10.38 -10.16 3.20
N GLY A 157 11.03 -10.11 4.34
CA GLY A 157 12.46 -10.33 4.52
C GLY A 157 13.34 -9.09 4.39
N VAL A 158 12.98 -8.07 3.66
CA VAL A 158 13.88 -6.92 3.41
C VAL A 158 13.91 -5.97 4.61
N ASN A 159 12.77 -5.48 5.02
CA ASN A 159 12.65 -4.54 6.15
C ASN A 159 12.43 -5.25 7.49
N ASP A 160 12.04 -6.52 7.46
CA ASP A 160 11.69 -7.31 8.64
C ASP A 160 12.84 -8.24 9.10
N ALA A 161 13.98 -8.28 8.39
CA ALA A 161 15.08 -9.18 8.68
C ALA A 161 15.55 -9.18 10.16
N PRO A 162 15.70 -8.04 10.87
CA PRO A 162 16.06 -8.07 12.28
C PRO A 162 14.98 -8.70 13.17
N ALA A 163 13.68 -8.44 12.89
CA ALA A 163 12.57 -9.00 13.64
C ALA A 163 12.39 -10.50 13.37
N LEU A 164 12.60 -10.94 12.12
CA LEU A 164 12.62 -12.34 11.74
C LEU A 164 13.74 -13.11 12.46
N ALA A 165 14.94 -12.52 12.55
CA ALA A 165 16.08 -13.11 13.26
C ALA A 165 15.88 -13.16 14.79
N GLN A 166 15.16 -12.19 15.36
CA GLN A 166 14.85 -12.14 16.80
C GLN A 166 13.80 -13.17 17.19
N ALA A 167 12.85 -13.48 16.32
CA ALA A 167 11.75 -14.39 16.62
C ALA A 167 12.22 -15.84 16.88
N ASN A 168 11.42 -16.61 17.61
CA ASN A 168 11.69 -18.04 17.80
C ASN A 168 11.59 -18.82 16.48
N LEU A 169 10.76 -18.34 15.58
CA LEU A 169 10.63 -18.83 14.19
C LEU A 169 10.42 -17.64 13.25
N GLY A 170 11.33 -17.40 12.33
CA GLY A 170 11.21 -16.43 11.23
C GLY A 170 10.84 -17.14 9.93
N LEU A 171 9.83 -16.64 9.20
CA LEU A 171 9.31 -17.20 7.96
C LEU A 171 9.26 -16.14 6.84
#